data_fa730739ec23d29fb0717c1fe50bb83c
#
_entry.id   fa730739ec23d29fb0717c1fe50bb83c
#
_cell.length_a   1.000
_cell.length_b   1.000
_cell.length_c   1.000
_cell.angle_alpha   90.00
_cell.angle_beta   90.00
_cell.angle_gamma   90.00
#
_symmetry.space_group_name_H-M   'P 1'
#
loop_
_entity.id
_entity.type
_entity.pdbx_description
1 polymer ?
#
loop_
_entity_poly.entity_id
_entity_poly.type
_entity_poly.pdbx_seq_one_letter_code
_entity_poly.pdbx_strand_id
1 'polypeptide(L)'
;MRFGREDFAYSLPPSDRALAKDDFIWVDIGCCMLASTSDVNRIAKAGRVTDEEQSIYTQVRNITTATLSAIRPGMTGADVYGAFEAFAKQTELGLPSATASRIGHGSGRNLTEPPSIAATSKEVIHEGMIIHVEPKYEMCGGVFQLEEVAVVTKNGAEFITTLSAERFPEILL
;
A
#
# COMPACT_ATOMS: atom_id res chain seq x y z
N MET A 1 -3.56 -13.60 4.55
CA MET A 1 -2.31 -13.36 5.31
C MET A 1 -1.19 -14.19 4.70
N ARG A 2 -0.02 -13.64 4.60
CA ARG A 2 1.22 -14.28 4.11
C ARG A 2 2.34 -14.00 5.08
N PHE A 3 3.32 -14.88 5.14
CA PHE A 3 4.54 -14.66 5.90
C PHE A 3 5.70 -15.47 5.27
N GLY A 4 6.91 -14.99 5.44
CA GLY A 4 8.13 -15.58 4.92
C GLY A 4 9.25 -14.56 4.76
N ARG A 5 10.37 -14.99 4.23
CA ARG A 5 11.49 -14.16 3.78
C ARG A 5 11.68 -14.40 2.28
N GLU A 6 12.71 -14.94 1.83
CA GLU A 6 13.16 -15.04 0.44
C GLU A 6 12.15 -15.63 -0.59
N ASP A 7 11.14 -16.38 -0.12
CA ASP A 7 10.13 -17.04 -0.97
C ASP A 7 8.77 -16.32 -0.93
N PHE A 8 8.75 -15.02 -0.66
CA PHE A 8 7.49 -14.29 -0.58
C PHE A 8 6.79 -14.22 -1.95
N ALA A 9 5.59 -14.77 -2.03
CA ALA A 9 4.74 -14.67 -3.22
C ALA A 9 3.31 -14.34 -2.84
N TYR A 10 2.70 -13.40 -3.57
CA TYR A 10 1.39 -12.83 -3.24
C TYR A 10 0.20 -13.79 -3.41
N SER A 11 0.30 -14.76 -4.28
CA SER A 11 -0.83 -15.58 -4.71
C SER A 11 -0.63 -17.09 -4.50
N LEU A 12 0.13 -17.46 -3.48
CA LEU A 12 0.28 -18.88 -3.14
C LEU A 12 -0.92 -19.39 -2.32
N PRO A 13 -1.32 -20.64 -2.53
CA PRO A 13 -2.31 -21.30 -1.67
C PRO A 13 -1.79 -21.39 -0.22
N PRO A 14 -2.69 -21.62 0.76
CA PRO A 14 -2.28 -21.93 2.12
C PRO A 14 -1.36 -23.15 2.16
N SER A 15 -0.47 -23.19 3.14
CA SER A 15 0.44 -24.32 3.40
C SER A 15 0.54 -24.59 4.90
N ASP A 16 1.16 -25.70 5.27
CA ASP A 16 1.40 -26.09 6.66
C ASP A 16 2.65 -25.39 7.26
N ARG A 17 3.25 -24.46 6.54
CA ARG A 17 4.40 -23.70 7.02
C ARG A 17 4.02 -22.89 8.25
N ALA A 18 4.70 -23.13 9.36
CA ALA A 18 4.55 -22.34 10.57
C ALA A 18 5.32 -21.02 10.47
N LEU A 19 4.81 -19.98 11.14
CA LEU A 19 5.50 -18.71 11.32
C LEU A 19 6.81 -18.95 12.07
N ALA A 20 7.89 -18.40 11.56
CA ALA A 20 9.22 -18.51 12.14
C ALA A 20 9.76 -17.13 12.53
N LYS A 21 10.78 -17.15 13.38
CA LYS A 21 11.52 -15.93 13.73
C LYS A 21 12.08 -15.26 12.47
N ASP A 22 12.00 -13.95 12.47
CA ASP A 22 12.42 -13.04 11.39
C ASP A 22 11.58 -13.10 10.10
N ASP A 23 10.46 -13.84 10.09
CA ASP A 23 9.51 -13.76 8.99
C ASP A 23 8.86 -12.38 8.91
N PHE A 24 8.72 -11.89 7.68
CA PHE A 24 7.80 -10.80 7.38
C PHE A 24 6.37 -11.34 7.32
N ILE A 25 5.46 -10.63 7.94
CA ILE A 25 4.04 -10.93 7.92
C ILE A 25 3.36 -9.87 7.09
N TRP A 26 2.66 -10.30 6.06
CA TRP A 26 1.90 -9.44 5.17
C TRP A 26 0.42 -9.83 5.26
N VAL A 27 -0.40 -8.87 5.61
CA VAL A 27 -1.86 -9.06 5.75
C VAL A 27 -2.55 -8.11 4.79
N ASP A 28 -3.27 -8.68 3.86
CA ASP A 28 -4.14 -7.97 2.94
C ASP A 28 -5.55 -8.55 3.15
N ILE A 29 -6.45 -7.70 3.61
CA ILE A 29 -7.75 -8.12 4.09
C ILE A 29 -8.82 -7.10 3.77
N GLY A 30 -9.96 -7.61 3.33
CA GLY A 30 -11.14 -6.81 3.10
C GLY A 30 -12.41 -7.53 3.51
N CYS A 31 -13.49 -6.80 3.50
CA CYS A 31 -14.82 -7.34 3.69
C CYS A 31 -15.81 -6.70 2.70
N CYS A 32 -16.97 -7.31 2.57
CA CYS A 32 -18.08 -6.74 1.82
C CYS A 32 -19.27 -6.55 2.76
N MET A 33 -19.79 -5.33 2.81
CA MET A 33 -20.98 -5.00 3.58
C MET A 33 -21.89 -4.09 2.76
N LEU A 34 -23.17 -4.44 2.65
CA LEU A 34 -24.18 -3.67 1.89
C LEU A 34 -23.72 -3.34 0.45
N ALA A 35 -23.10 -4.31 -0.20
CA ALA A 35 -22.52 -4.20 -1.55
C ALA A 35 -21.42 -3.14 -1.67
N SER A 36 -20.73 -2.79 -0.61
CA SER A 36 -19.49 -2.01 -0.58
C SER A 36 -18.35 -2.90 -0.11
N THR A 37 -17.22 -2.82 -0.80
CA THR A 37 -16.01 -3.57 -0.46
C THR A 37 -15.01 -2.68 0.25
N SER A 38 -14.25 -3.26 1.18
CA SER A 38 -13.07 -2.63 1.78
C SER A 38 -11.82 -3.42 1.44
N ASP A 39 -10.70 -2.74 1.45
CA ASP A 39 -9.37 -3.31 1.25
C ASP A 39 -8.38 -2.58 2.13
N VAL A 40 -7.48 -3.31 2.78
CA VAL A 40 -6.41 -2.72 3.56
C VAL A 40 -5.24 -3.70 3.72
N ASN A 41 -4.04 -3.22 3.46
CA ASN A 41 -2.82 -3.97 3.69
C ASN A 41 -2.05 -3.42 4.88
N ARG A 42 -1.51 -4.35 5.67
CA ARG A 42 -0.59 -4.07 6.78
C ARG A 42 0.52 -5.11 6.82
N ILE A 43 1.67 -4.70 7.34
CA ILE A 43 2.82 -5.58 7.54
C ILE A 43 3.29 -5.57 8.99
N ALA A 44 3.92 -6.68 9.40
CA ALA A 44 4.59 -6.83 10.68
C ALA A 44 5.82 -7.73 10.51
N LYS A 45 6.66 -7.81 11.53
CA LYS A 45 7.78 -8.74 11.59
C LYS A 45 7.65 -9.67 12.80
N ALA A 46 7.91 -10.95 12.60
CA ALA A 46 8.01 -11.92 13.67
C ALA A 46 9.43 -11.88 14.28
N GLY A 47 9.61 -11.04 15.28
CA GLY A 47 10.91 -10.76 15.88
C GLY A 47 11.25 -9.28 15.90
N ARG A 48 12.51 -8.95 16.12
CA ARG A 48 12.94 -7.56 16.18
C ARG A 48 13.15 -6.96 14.80
N VAL A 49 12.68 -5.74 14.64
CA VAL A 49 12.91 -4.90 13.47
C VAL A 49 14.30 -4.27 13.58
N THR A 50 15.08 -4.32 12.51
CA THR A 50 16.38 -3.63 12.42
C THR A 50 16.19 -2.14 12.10
N ASP A 51 17.21 -1.32 12.34
CA ASP A 51 17.16 0.11 11.99
C ASP A 51 16.96 0.34 10.49
N GLU A 52 17.56 -0.52 9.65
CA GLU A 52 17.39 -0.50 8.20
C GLU A 52 15.92 -0.80 7.82
N GLU A 53 15.34 -1.86 8.36
CA GLU A 53 13.94 -2.23 8.09
C GLU A 53 12.97 -1.14 8.58
N GLN A 54 13.24 -0.53 9.74
CA GLN A 54 12.46 0.61 10.25
C GLN A 54 12.57 1.81 9.32
N SER A 55 13.76 2.10 8.79
CA SER A 55 13.98 3.19 7.84
C SER A 55 13.17 2.98 6.56
N ILE A 56 13.25 1.78 5.97
CA ILE A 56 12.48 1.41 4.77
C ILE A 56 10.98 1.56 5.03
N TYR A 57 10.48 0.97 6.12
CA TYR A 57 9.07 1.05 6.53
C TYR A 57 8.59 2.50 6.64
N THR A 58 9.39 3.35 7.29
CA THR A 58 9.06 4.77 7.48
C THR A 58 8.99 5.50 6.14
N GLN A 59 9.93 5.25 5.24
CA GLN A 59 9.94 5.86 3.91
C GLN A 59 8.73 5.41 3.09
N VAL A 60 8.41 4.12 3.06
CA VAL A 60 7.22 3.59 2.35
C VAL A 60 5.94 4.21 2.90
N ARG A 61 5.80 4.26 4.23
CA ARG A 61 4.65 4.91 4.89
C ARG A 61 4.50 6.37 4.48
N ASN A 62 5.61 7.12 4.50
CA ASN A 62 5.60 8.54 4.14
C ASN A 62 5.27 8.76 2.67
N ILE A 63 5.82 7.96 1.76
CA ILE A 63 5.50 8.01 0.32
C ILE A 63 4.01 7.72 0.10
N THR A 64 3.47 6.68 0.73
CA THR A 64 2.06 6.28 0.60
C THR A 64 1.13 7.38 1.08
N THR A 65 1.36 7.90 2.29
CA THR A 65 0.53 8.96 2.87
C THR A 65 0.65 10.29 2.12
N ALA A 66 1.85 10.67 1.68
CA ALA A 66 2.05 11.88 0.89
C ALA A 66 1.35 11.79 -0.47
N THR A 67 1.46 10.63 -1.16
CA THR A 67 0.79 10.40 -2.44
C THR A 67 -0.72 10.54 -2.30
N LEU A 68 -1.31 9.88 -1.31
CA LEU A 68 -2.75 9.95 -1.09
C LEU A 68 -3.21 11.37 -0.71
N SER A 69 -2.42 12.07 0.12
CA SER A 69 -2.71 13.47 0.51
C SER A 69 -2.61 14.46 -0.65
N ALA A 70 -1.88 14.14 -1.71
CA ALA A 70 -1.74 14.98 -2.90
C ALA A 70 -2.95 14.92 -3.83
N ILE A 71 -3.83 13.94 -3.70
CA ILE A 71 -4.97 13.73 -4.59
C ILE A 71 -5.95 14.91 -4.53
N ARG A 72 -6.39 15.35 -5.70
CA ARG A 72 -7.42 16.37 -5.86
C ARG A 72 -8.42 15.91 -6.92
N PRO A 73 -9.70 16.32 -6.80
CA PRO A 73 -10.66 16.13 -7.89
C PRO A 73 -10.14 16.72 -9.20
N GLY A 74 -10.36 16.02 -10.31
CA GLY A 74 -9.89 16.41 -11.64
C GLY A 74 -8.52 15.89 -12.03
N MET A 75 -7.72 15.39 -11.10
CA MET A 75 -6.49 14.66 -11.42
C MET A 75 -6.82 13.34 -12.13
N THR A 76 -5.94 12.88 -12.98
CA THR A 76 -5.99 11.53 -13.54
C THR A 76 -5.21 10.55 -12.65
N GLY A 77 -5.41 9.25 -12.85
CA GLY A 77 -4.59 8.24 -12.18
C GLY A 77 -3.09 8.39 -12.51
N ALA A 78 -2.76 8.87 -13.73
CA ALA A 78 -1.38 9.19 -14.12
C ALA A 78 -0.81 10.40 -13.37
N ASP A 79 -1.61 11.43 -13.08
CA ASP A 79 -1.16 12.59 -12.30
C ASP A 79 -0.81 12.18 -10.87
N VAL A 80 -1.62 11.30 -10.26
CA VAL A 80 -1.34 10.74 -8.93
C VAL A 80 -0.10 9.85 -8.94
N TYR A 81 0.06 9.03 -9.99
CA TYR A 81 1.27 8.24 -10.17
C TYR A 81 2.51 9.12 -10.31
N GLY A 82 2.42 10.23 -11.05
CA GLY A 82 3.50 11.21 -11.16
C GLY A 82 3.86 11.86 -9.81
N ALA A 83 2.86 12.16 -8.97
CA ALA A 83 3.09 12.64 -7.61
C ALA A 83 3.83 11.59 -6.76
N PHE A 84 3.40 10.32 -6.84
CA PHE A 84 4.12 9.20 -6.22
C PHE A 84 5.59 9.14 -6.65
N GLU A 85 5.85 9.19 -7.96
CA GLU A 85 7.23 9.19 -8.48
C GLU A 85 8.07 10.34 -7.92
N ALA A 86 7.47 11.52 -7.82
CA ALA A 86 8.16 12.69 -7.27
C ALA A 86 8.52 12.50 -5.78
N PHE A 87 7.63 11.93 -4.97
CA PHE A 87 7.91 11.62 -3.57
C PHE A 87 8.92 10.48 -3.43
N ALA A 88 8.78 9.40 -4.18
CA ALA A 88 9.69 8.26 -4.13
C ALA A 88 11.13 8.66 -4.49
N LYS A 89 11.33 9.49 -5.51
CA LYS A 89 12.65 9.99 -5.93
C LYS A 89 13.34 10.90 -4.89
N GLN A 90 12.62 11.39 -3.91
CA GLN A 90 13.19 12.17 -2.80
C GLN A 90 13.68 11.30 -1.64
N THR A 91 13.45 10.00 -1.71
CA THR A 91 13.87 9.02 -0.72
C THR A 91 15.05 8.19 -1.23
N GLU A 92 15.71 7.49 -0.32
CA GLU A 92 16.78 6.54 -0.67
C GLU A 92 16.25 5.30 -1.40
N LEU A 93 14.94 5.00 -1.27
CA LEU A 93 14.31 3.86 -1.92
C LEU A 93 14.16 4.05 -3.43
N GLY A 94 13.97 5.27 -3.88
CA GLY A 94 13.63 5.52 -5.28
C GLY A 94 12.30 4.89 -5.68
N LEU A 95 12.17 4.51 -6.96
CA LEU A 95 11.00 3.80 -7.46
C LEU A 95 11.10 2.30 -7.14
N PRO A 96 9.97 1.64 -6.81
CA PRO A 96 9.97 0.21 -6.61
C PRO A 96 10.36 -0.52 -7.90
N SER A 97 10.99 -1.69 -7.77
CA SER A 97 11.27 -2.56 -8.91
C SER A 97 9.96 -2.90 -9.62
N ALA A 98 9.98 -2.92 -10.96
CA ALA A 98 8.81 -2.86 -11.86
C ALA A 98 7.84 -4.06 -11.81
N THR A 99 7.64 -4.69 -10.69
CA THR A 99 6.72 -5.83 -10.55
C THR A 99 5.24 -5.43 -10.50
N ALA A 100 4.93 -4.17 -10.22
CA ALA A 100 3.55 -3.67 -10.21
C ALA A 100 3.37 -2.57 -11.27
N SER A 101 2.47 -2.79 -12.21
CA SER A 101 2.09 -1.79 -13.23
C SER A 101 1.29 -0.61 -12.66
N ARG A 102 0.85 -0.70 -11.42
CA ARG A 102 0.08 0.31 -10.68
C ARG A 102 0.48 0.32 -9.20
N ILE A 103 0.22 1.43 -8.54
CA ILE A 103 0.46 1.62 -7.10
C ILE A 103 -0.83 1.85 -6.30
N GLY A 104 -1.99 1.61 -6.90
CA GLY A 104 -3.28 1.81 -6.26
C GLY A 104 -4.45 1.74 -7.23
N HIS A 105 -5.64 1.89 -6.69
CA HIS A 105 -6.90 1.77 -7.44
C HIS A 105 -8.05 2.48 -6.73
N GLY A 106 -9.16 2.62 -7.44
CA GLY A 106 -10.45 2.94 -6.85
C GLY A 106 -11.12 1.70 -6.28
N SER A 107 -12.05 1.89 -5.36
CA SER A 107 -12.91 0.82 -4.86
C SER A 107 -14.35 1.30 -4.64
N GLY A 108 -15.27 0.34 -4.54
CA GLY A 108 -16.67 0.61 -4.32
C GLY A 108 -17.47 -0.68 -4.19
N ARG A 109 -18.26 -1.01 -5.20
CA ARG A 109 -18.97 -2.31 -5.26
C ARG A 109 -18.01 -3.48 -5.49
N ASN A 110 -16.98 -3.23 -6.29
CA ASN A 110 -15.91 -4.19 -6.52
C ASN A 110 -14.68 -3.80 -5.71
N LEU A 111 -13.86 -4.78 -5.38
CA LEU A 111 -12.60 -4.59 -4.66
C LEU A 111 -11.69 -3.62 -5.42
N THR A 112 -11.62 -3.79 -6.74
CA THR A 112 -10.85 -2.92 -7.63
C THR A 112 -11.78 -2.31 -8.67
N GLU A 113 -11.84 -0.98 -8.67
CA GLU A 113 -12.57 -0.18 -9.66
C GLU A 113 -11.65 0.91 -10.24
N PRO A 114 -12.02 1.51 -11.37
CA PRO A 114 -11.34 2.72 -11.84
C PRO A 114 -11.41 3.87 -10.81
N PRO A 115 -10.37 4.73 -10.76
CA PRO A 115 -9.19 4.74 -11.61
C PRO A 115 -8.11 3.75 -11.15
N SER A 116 -7.33 3.21 -12.09
CA SER A 116 -6.01 2.67 -11.76
C SER A 116 -5.03 3.81 -11.48
N ILE A 117 -4.22 3.69 -10.43
CA ILE A 117 -3.13 4.64 -10.17
C ILE A 117 -1.87 4.11 -10.85
N ALA A 118 -1.69 4.50 -12.10
CA ALA A 118 -0.64 4.00 -12.98
C ALA A 118 -0.19 5.08 -13.97
N ALA A 119 1.05 5.01 -14.45
CA ALA A 119 1.64 6.02 -15.32
C ALA A 119 0.86 6.28 -16.63
N THR A 120 0.07 5.32 -17.10
CA THR A 120 -0.71 5.43 -18.34
C THR A 120 -2.20 5.65 -18.13
N SER A 121 -2.65 5.77 -16.87
CA SER A 121 -4.07 5.92 -16.53
C SER A 121 -4.61 7.29 -16.91
N LYS A 122 -5.66 7.31 -17.72
CA LYS A 122 -6.35 8.52 -18.16
C LYS A 122 -7.66 8.77 -17.41
N GLU A 123 -8.00 7.90 -16.49
CA GLU A 123 -9.24 7.94 -15.72
C GLU A 123 -9.18 9.09 -14.74
N VAL A 124 -10.21 9.93 -14.77
CA VAL A 124 -10.29 11.14 -13.94
C VAL A 124 -10.85 10.79 -12.56
N ILE A 125 -10.22 11.32 -11.55
CA ILE A 125 -10.65 11.20 -10.15
C ILE A 125 -11.75 12.25 -9.88
N HIS A 126 -12.87 11.78 -9.35
CA HIS A 126 -14.03 12.61 -9.01
C HIS A 126 -14.26 12.64 -7.49
N GLU A 127 -14.92 13.69 -7.03
CA GLU A 127 -15.43 13.74 -5.66
C GLU A 127 -16.33 12.54 -5.35
N GLY A 128 -16.19 11.99 -4.15
CA GLY A 128 -16.89 10.80 -3.68
C GLY A 128 -16.18 9.48 -3.98
N MET A 129 -15.14 9.45 -4.81
CA MET A 129 -14.37 8.24 -5.06
C MET A 129 -13.55 7.85 -3.84
N ILE A 130 -13.45 6.55 -3.60
CA ILE A 130 -12.54 5.95 -2.63
C ILE A 130 -11.30 5.51 -3.39
N ILE A 131 -10.13 5.96 -2.95
CA ILE A 131 -8.84 5.66 -3.59
C ILE A 131 -7.92 4.98 -2.58
N HIS A 132 -7.29 3.93 -3.04
CA HIS A 132 -6.26 3.17 -2.37
C HIS A 132 -4.90 3.50 -2.95
N VAL A 133 -3.89 3.65 -2.10
CA VAL A 133 -2.47 3.79 -2.50
C VAL A 133 -1.66 2.78 -1.71
N GLU A 134 -0.94 1.92 -2.43
CA GLU A 134 -0.29 0.71 -1.91
C GLU A 134 1.04 0.38 -2.61
N PRO A 135 1.99 1.31 -2.71
CA PRO A 135 3.25 1.02 -3.38
C PRO A 135 3.99 -0.12 -2.68
N LYS A 136 4.65 -0.96 -3.45
CA LYS A 136 5.23 -2.21 -3.01
C LYS A 136 6.73 -2.22 -3.26
N TYR A 137 7.50 -2.42 -2.18
CA TYR A 137 8.96 -2.53 -2.21
C TYR A 137 9.40 -3.89 -1.69
N GLU A 138 10.17 -4.60 -2.49
CA GLU A 138 10.77 -5.90 -2.10
C GLU A 138 12.23 -5.66 -1.69
N MET A 139 12.52 -5.70 -0.40
CA MET A 139 13.82 -5.37 0.18
C MET A 139 14.07 -6.19 1.45
N CYS A 140 15.31 -6.37 1.83
CA CYS A 140 15.69 -7.09 3.06
C CYS A 140 15.09 -8.51 3.16
N GLY A 141 14.85 -9.17 2.03
CA GLY A 141 14.18 -10.49 1.98
C GLY A 141 12.70 -10.48 2.38
N GLY A 142 12.05 -9.32 2.36
CA GLY A 142 10.65 -9.17 2.69
C GLY A 142 9.93 -8.18 1.76
N VAL A 143 8.70 -7.87 2.11
CA VAL A 143 7.86 -6.94 1.37
C VAL A 143 7.41 -5.81 2.27
N PHE A 144 7.69 -4.60 1.83
CA PHE A 144 7.20 -3.37 2.44
C PHE A 144 6.07 -2.81 1.57
N GLN A 145 4.85 -3.05 1.99
CA GLN A 145 3.63 -2.52 1.39
C GLN A 145 2.71 -2.05 2.50
N LEU A 146 2.27 -0.82 2.39
CA LEU A 146 1.30 -0.23 3.30
C LEU A 146 0.23 0.41 2.43
N GLU A 147 -1.00 -0.03 2.62
CA GLU A 147 -2.14 0.48 1.90
C GLU A 147 -2.91 1.48 2.76
N GLU A 148 -3.00 2.68 2.27
CA GLU A 148 -3.82 3.72 2.89
C GLU A 148 -4.98 4.07 1.98
N VAL A 149 -6.11 4.42 2.59
CA VAL A 149 -7.38 4.62 1.90
C VAL A 149 -7.94 6.00 2.24
N ALA A 150 -8.40 6.70 1.23
CA ALA A 150 -9.06 7.99 1.40
C ALA A 150 -10.29 8.13 0.52
N VAL A 151 -11.25 8.91 1.00
CA VAL A 151 -12.33 9.45 0.18
C VAL A 151 -11.89 10.78 -0.43
N VAL A 152 -12.20 10.96 -1.70
CA VAL A 152 -11.92 12.22 -2.40
C VAL A 152 -13.06 13.20 -2.12
N THR A 153 -12.73 14.33 -1.50
CA THR A 153 -13.66 15.43 -1.24
C THR A 153 -13.37 16.60 -2.17
N LYS A 154 -14.24 17.60 -2.20
CA LYS A 154 -13.99 18.84 -2.97
C LYS A 154 -12.69 19.56 -2.60
N ASN A 155 -12.17 19.31 -1.40
CA ASN A 155 -10.95 19.95 -0.88
C ASN A 155 -9.70 19.08 -1.03
N GLY A 156 -9.84 17.81 -1.42
CA GLY A 156 -8.78 16.82 -1.56
C GLY A 156 -9.12 15.50 -0.89
N ALA A 157 -8.13 14.66 -0.66
CA ALA A 157 -8.31 13.35 -0.05
C ALA A 157 -8.41 13.44 1.48
N GLU A 158 -9.37 12.73 2.06
CA GLU A 158 -9.55 12.56 3.50
C GLU A 158 -9.42 11.07 3.85
N PHE A 159 -8.46 10.73 4.73
CA PHE A 159 -8.25 9.35 5.15
C PHE A 159 -9.48 8.79 5.87
N ILE A 160 -9.89 7.59 5.48
CA ILE A 160 -11.04 6.90 6.07
C ILE A 160 -10.65 5.66 6.87
N THR A 161 -9.37 5.29 6.87
CA THR A 161 -8.80 4.22 7.68
C THR A 161 -7.86 4.80 8.74
N THR A 162 -7.66 4.06 9.83
CA THR A 162 -6.55 4.34 10.74
C THR A 162 -5.25 4.10 10.00
N LEU A 163 -4.40 5.13 9.97
CA LEU A 163 -3.10 5.03 9.31
C LEU A 163 -2.25 3.91 9.91
N SER A 164 -1.39 3.34 9.08
CA SER A 164 -0.35 2.42 9.52
C SER A 164 0.48 3.01 10.66
N ALA A 165 0.90 2.16 11.59
CA ALA A 165 1.68 2.59 12.74
C ALA A 165 2.96 3.35 12.31
N GLU A 166 3.46 4.25 13.15
CA GLU A 166 4.71 4.97 12.87
C GLU A 166 5.93 4.06 12.97
N ARG A 167 5.86 3.07 13.86
CA ARG A 167 6.89 2.05 14.01
C ARG A 167 6.48 0.77 13.31
N PHE A 168 7.42 0.14 12.65
CA PHE A 168 7.20 -1.17 12.05
C PHE A 168 6.81 -2.17 13.15
N PRO A 169 5.60 -2.77 13.11
CA PRO A 169 5.11 -3.63 14.17
C PRO A 169 5.96 -4.89 14.34
N GLU A 170 6.31 -5.19 15.60
CA GLU A 170 7.01 -6.40 16.02
C GLU A 170 6.05 -7.38 16.67
N ILE A 171 6.14 -8.66 16.31
CA ILE A 171 5.44 -9.76 16.98
C ILE A 171 6.52 -10.63 17.63
N LEU A 172 6.54 -10.65 18.95
CA LEU A 172 7.46 -11.50 19.71
C LEU A 172 6.88 -12.92 19.77
N LEU A 173 7.65 -13.90 19.28
CA LEU A 173 7.32 -15.32 19.33
C LEU A 173 7.83 -15.94 20.63
#